data_56b3af3dda2af4348fb269682ac24131
#
_entry.id   56b3af3dda2af4348fb269682ac24131
#
_cell.length_a   1.000
_cell.length_b   1.000
_cell.length_c   1.000
_cell.angle_alpha   90.00
_cell.angle_beta   90.00
_cell.angle_gamma   90.00
#
_symmetry.space_group_name_H-M   'P 1'
#
loop_
_entity.id
_entity.type
_entity.pdbx_description
1 polymer ?
#
loop_
_entity_poly.entity_id
_entity_poly.type
_entity_poly.pdbx_seq_one_letter_code
_entity_poly.pdbx_strand_id
1 'polypeptide(L)'
;AEYFHKLLPKVSYKMFVVIFSVFSLVVTNAGLSNIITYSVPVLMFLYPLAIVLIMLAFLSPLFKHDRLVYISAMAVTFFIAIVDGLKTLTASLGVSNPAWLQSVIDFYASTLPLYNDGLGWLVPAVITIAIASVIARSRKSLNVQTARHEA
;
A
#
# COMPACT_ATOMS: atom_id res chain seq x y z
N ALA A 1 -16.61 -16.25 -9.83
CA ALA A 1 -17.30 -15.53 -10.92
C ALA A 1 -18.58 -14.84 -10.45
N GLU A 2 -19.47 -15.50 -9.68
CA GLU A 2 -20.74 -14.90 -9.20
C GLU A 2 -20.54 -13.66 -8.33
N TYR A 3 -19.54 -13.67 -7.45
CA TYR A 3 -19.24 -12.53 -6.58
C TYR A 3 -18.82 -11.29 -7.38
N PHE A 4 -18.01 -11.48 -8.42
CA PHE A 4 -17.55 -10.38 -9.28
C PHE A 4 -18.65 -9.86 -10.20
N HIS A 5 -19.63 -10.69 -10.57
CA HIS A 5 -20.81 -10.27 -11.34
C HIS A 5 -21.72 -9.33 -10.52
N LYS A 6 -21.80 -9.52 -9.20
CA LYS A 6 -22.51 -8.59 -8.30
C LYS A 6 -21.80 -7.23 -8.16
N LEU A 7 -20.48 -7.19 -8.24
CA LEU A 7 -19.68 -5.96 -8.13
C LEU A 7 -19.65 -5.15 -9.44
N LEU A 8 -19.73 -5.82 -10.57
CA LEU A 8 -19.64 -5.21 -11.91
C LEU A 8 -20.79 -5.67 -12.81
N PRO A 9 -22.00 -5.13 -12.62
CA PRO A 9 -23.20 -5.58 -13.34
C PRO A 9 -23.17 -5.32 -14.86
N LYS A 10 -22.21 -4.51 -15.34
CA LYS A 10 -22.02 -4.20 -16.76
C LYS A 10 -21.25 -5.26 -17.54
N VAL A 11 -20.64 -6.25 -16.86
CA VAL A 11 -19.81 -7.28 -17.49
C VAL A 11 -20.56 -8.60 -17.48
N SER A 12 -20.76 -9.17 -18.67
CA SER A 12 -21.44 -10.46 -18.81
C SER A 12 -20.67 -11.59 -18.13
N TYR A 13 -21.38 -12.53 -17.50
CA TYR A 13 -20.79 -13.74 -16.91
C TYR A 13 -19.86 -14.49 -17.87
N LYS A 14 -20.26 -14.60 -19.14
CA LYS A 14 -19.44 -15.25 -20.18
C LYS A 14 -18.09 -14.55 -20.38
N MET A 15 -18.07 -13.22 -20.29
CA MET A 15 -16.86 -12.44 -20.45
C MET A 15 -15.90 -12.66 -19.26
N PHE A 16 -16.43 -12.77 -18.03
CA PHE A 16 -15.63 -13.17 -16.87
C PHE A 16 -15.01 -14.55 -17.02
N VAL A 17 -15.79 -15.53 -17.47
CA VAL A 17 -15.28 -16.89 -17.69
C VAL A 17 -14.16 -16.89 -18.72
N VAL A 18 -14.31 -16.16 -19.83
CA VAL A 18 -13.27 -16.06 -20.87
C VAL A 18 -12.03 -15.37 -20.33
N ILE A 19 -12.17 -14.25 -19.63
CA ILE A 19 -11.03 -13.51 -19.03
C ILE A 19 -10.26 -14.41 -18.05
N PHE A 20 -10.96 -15.08 -17.13
CA PHE A 20 -10.30 -15.96 -16.16
C PHE A 20 -9.67 -17.19 -16.83
N SER A 21 -10.29 -17.75 -17.88
CA SER A 21 -9.72 -18.87 -18.63
C SER A 21 -8.45 -18.45 -19.38
N VAL A 22 -8.48 -17.31 -20.05
CA VAL A 22 -7.29 -16.77 -20.73
C VAL A 22 -6.19 -16.44 -19.73
N PHE A 23 -6.52 -15.81 -18.61
CA PHE A 23 -5.56 -15.53 -17.53
C PHE A 23 -4.95 -16.81 -16.98
N SER A 24 -5.75 -17.82 -16.68
CA SER A 24 -5.28 -19.13 -16.22
C SER A 24 -4.36 -19.79 -17.24
N LEU A 25 -4.70 -19.74 -18.52
CA LEU A 25 -3.89 -20.28 -19.60
C LEU A 25 -2.52 -19.58 -19.69
N VAL A 26 -2.49 -18.27 -19.59
CA VAL A 26 -1.25 -17.46 -19.59
C VAL A 26 -0.38 -17.84 -18.40
N VAL A 27 -0.97 -17.89 -17.19
CA VAL A 27 -0.25 -18.25 -15.95
C VAL A 27 0.31 -19.68 -16.03
N THR A 28 -0.46 -20.62 -16.56
CA THR A 28 -0.01 -22.01 -16.70
C THR A 28 1.15 -22.15 -17.70
N ASN A 29 1.10 -21.40 -18.81
CA ASN A 29 2.17 -21.39 -19.81
C ASN A 29 3.45 -20.67 -19.34
N ALA A 30 3.31 -19.70 -18.40
CA ALA A 30 4.46 -18.99 -17.85
C ALA A 30 5.41 -19.85 -17.04
N GLY A 31 4.95 -21.00 -16.55
CA GLY A 31 5.74 -21.91 -15.71
C GLY A 31 5.94 -21.41 -14.27
N LEU A 32 6.28 -22.34 -13.38
CA LEU A 32 6.43 -22.09 -11.94
C LEU A 32 7.51 -21.03 -11.64
N SER A 33 8.61 -21.06 -12.35
CA SER A 33 9.73 -20.12 -12.16
C SER A 33 9.29 -18.67 -12.39
N ASN A 34 8.56 -18.42 -13.47
CA ASN A 34 8.06 -17.07 -13.78
C ASN A 34 6.98 -16.61 -12.79
N ILE A 35 6.15 -17.55 -12.29
CA ILE A 35 5.17 -17.22 -11.25
C ILE A 35 5.88 -16.69 -10.00
N ILE A 36 6.93 -17.36 -9.55
CA ILE A 36 7.72 -16.94 -8.38
C ILE A 36 8.37 -15.57 -8.66
N THR A 37 9.00 -15.41 -9.83
CA THR A 37 9.68 -14.17 -10.25
C THR A 37 8.77 -12.93 -10.17
N TYR A 38 7.50 -13.06 -10.56
CA TYR A 38 6.55 -11.94 -10.50
C TYR A 38 5.81 -11.84 -9.17
N SER A 39 5.64 -12.94 -8.45
CA SER A 39 4.91 -12.93 -7.17
C SER A 39 5.70 -12.27 -6.04
N VAL A 40 7.01 -12.42 -6.01
CA VAL A 40 7.85 -11.82 -4.96
C VAL A 40 7.79 -10.29 -4.97
N PRO A 41 7.94 -9.58 -6.11
CA PRO A 41 7.78 -8.12 -6.16
C PRO A 41 6.38 -7.65 -5.72
N VAL A 42 5.33 -8.38 -6.14
CA VAL A 42 3.95 -8.07 -5.73
C VAL A 42 3.79 -8.24 -4.23
N LEU A 43 4.36 -9.28 -3.65
CA LEU A 43 4.34 -9.50 -2.20
C LEU A 43 5.07 -8.37 -1.46
N MET A 44 6.26 -7.99 -1.94
CA MET A 44 7.05 -6.90 -1.37
C MET A 44 6.34 -5.54 -1.41
N PHE A 45 5.50 -5.33 -2.43
CA PHE A 45 4.63 -4.16 -2.52
C PHE A 45 3.44 -4.23 -1.56
N LEU A 46 2.80 -5.40 -1.43
CA LEU A 46 1.54 -5.53 -0.68
C LEU A 46 1.74 -5.67 0.84
N TYR A 47 2.83 -6.31 1.31
CA TYR A 47 3.00 -6.59 2.72
C TYR A 47 3.07 -5.33 3.60
N PRO A 48 3.76 -4.22 3.24
CA PRO A 48 3.78 -3.03 4.06
C PRO A 48 2.39 -2.40 4.18
N LEU A 49 1.65 -2.39 3.08
CA LEU A 49 0.28 -1.88 3.04
C LEU A 49 -0.66 -2.68 3.94
N ALA A 50 -0.56 -4.02 3.90
CA ALA A 50 -1.36 -4.89 4.74
C ALA A 50 -1.05 -4.68 6.23
N ILE A 51 0.23 -4.60 6.61
CA ILE A 51 0.62 -4.40 8.00
C ILE A 51 0.17 -3.03 8.51
N VAL A 52 0.38 -1.95 7.73
CA VAL A 52 -0.06 -0.60 8.12
C VAL A 52 -1.59 -0.54 8.23
N LEU A 53 -2.33 -1.21 7.34
CA LEU A 53 -3.78 -1.29 7.43
C LEU A 53 -4.24 -1.99 8.73
N ILE A 54 -3.60 -3.08 9.10
CA ILE A 54 -3.86 -3.80 10.35
C ILE A 54 -3.54 -2.90 11.56
N MET A 55 -2.38 -2.23 11.55
CA MET A 55 -2.02 -1.27 12.60
C MET A 55 -3.06 -0.16 12.74
N LEU A 56 -3.50 0.43 11.63
CA LEU A 56 -4.54 1.46 11.63
C LEU A 56 -5.87 0.93 12.16
N ALA A 57 -6.24 -0.31 11.83
CA ALA A 57 -7.45 -0.93 12.35
C ALA A 57 -7.40 -1.09 13.89
N PHE A 58 -6.26 -1.54 14.43
CA PHE A 58 -6.08 -1.63 15.89
C PHE A 58 -6.05 -0.27 16.59
N LEU A 59 -5.44 0.74 15.94
CA LEU A 59 -5.35 2.09 16.49
C LEU A 59 -6.61 2.93 16.21
N SER A 60 -7.55 2.44 15.41
CA SER A 60 -8.79 3.13 15.03
C SER A 60 -9.58 3.73 16.20
N PRO A 61 -9.72 3.07 17.37
CA PRO A 61 -10.39 3.65 18.54
C PRO A 61 -9.72 4.94 19.04
N LEU A 62 -8.40 5.07 18.89
CA LEU A 62 -7.64 6.25 19.32
C LEU A 62 -7.93 7.49 18.47
N PHE A 63 -8.24 7.32 17.19
CA PHE A 63 -8.49 8.43 16.24
C PHE A 63 -9.98 8.64 15.96
N LYS A 64 -10.87 7.87 16.61
CA LYS A 64 -12.33 7.92 16.37
C LYS A 64 -12.71 7.79 14.89
N HIS A 65 -12.03 6.89 14.15
CA HIS A 65 -12.25 6.59 12.73
C HIS A 65 -12.00 7.79 11.78
N ASP A 66 -11.05 8.67 12.08
CA ASP A 66 -10.74 9.80 11.22
C ASP A 66 -10.11 9.33 9.89
N ARG A 67 -10.78 9.62 8.78
CA ARG A 67 -10.35 9.25 7.43
C ARG A 67 -9.00 9.84 7.03
N LEU A 68 -8.64 11.00 7.57
CA LEU A 68 -7.38 11.67 7.25
C LEU A 68 -6.19 10.84 7.73
N VAL A 69 -6.28 10.21 8.91
CA VAL A 69 -5.21 9.36 9.45
C VAL A 69 -4.99 8.15 8.55
N TYR A 70 -6.07 7.51 8.10
CA TYR A 70 -6.00 6.37 7.19
C TYR A 70 -5.39 6.74 5.84
N ILE A 71 -5.90 7.80 5.21
CA ILE A 71 -5.45 8.22 3.88
C ILE A 71 -3.97 8.65 3.91
N SER A 72 -3.55 9.44 4.90
CA SER A 72 -2.17 9.93 4.97
C SER A 72 -1.17 8.79 5.23
N ALA A 73 -1.46 7.90 6.19
CA ALA A 73 -0.59 6.77 6.49
C ALA A 73 -0.50 5.79 5.32
N MET A 74 -1.63 5.46 4.70
CA MET A 74 -1.66 4.58 3.53
C MET A 74 -0.95 5.20 2.32
N ALA A 75 -1.12 6.50 2.07
CA ALA A 75 -0.44 7.18 0.97
C ALA A 75 1.09 7.16 1.13
N VAL A 76 1.60 7.52 2.31
CA VAL A 76 3.06 7.48 2.56
C VAL A 76 3.61 6.07 2.41
N THR A 77 2.93 5.07 2.99
CA THR A 77 3.35 3.66 2.87
C THR A 77 3.30 3.18 1.43
N PHE A 78 2.28 3.58 0.67
CA PHE A 78 2.12 3.22 -0.74
C PHE A 78 3.29 3.71 -1.61
N PHE A 79 3.73 4.96 -1.43
CA PHE A 79 4.86 5.50 -2.18
C PHE A 79 6.17 4.76 -1.88
N ILE A 80 6.42 4.39 -0.63
CA ILE A 80 7.60 3.61 -0.26
C ILE A 80 7.50 2.19 -0.80
N ALA A 81 6.34 1.55 -0.67
CA ALA A 81 6.09 0.20 -1.14
C ALA A 81 6.23 0.04 -2.67
N ILE A 82 5.86 1.07 -3.46
CA ILE A 82 6.11 1.07 -4.91
C ILE A 82 7.59 0.97 -5.21
N VAL A 83 8.43 1.75 -4.52
CA VAL A 83 9.88 1.74 -4.75
C VAL A 83 10.47 0.38 -4.39
N ASP A 84 10.06 -0.21 -3.27
CA ASP A 84 10.51 -1.55 -2.86
C ASP A 84 10.02 -2.65 -3.82
N GLY A 85 8.79 -2.55 -4.29
CA GLY A 85 8.24 -3.45 -5.31
C GLY A 85 9.01 -3.36 -6.64
N LEU A 86 9.29 -2.14 -7.12
CA LEU A 86 10.06 -1.92 -8.35
C LEU A 86 11.51 -2.39 -8.22
N LYS A 87 12.19 -2.10 -7.12
CA LYS A 87 13.53 -2.61 -6.82
C LYS A 87 13.57 -4.13 -6.87
N THR A 88 12.60 -4.79 -6.26
CA THR A 88 12.51 -6.25 -6.24
C THR A 88 12.17 -6.81 -7.62
N LEU A 89 11.33 -6.12 -8.40
CA LEU A 89 10.98 -6.52 -9.76
C LEU A 89 12.21 -6.49 -10.68
N THR A 90 12.98 -5.39 -10.69
CA THR A 90 14.21 -5.27 -11.49
C THR A 90 15.23 -6.32 -11.09
N ALA A 91 15.41 -6.58 -9.79
CA ALA A 91 16.28 -7.64 -9.29
C ALA A 91 15.81 -9.04 -9.74
N SER A 92 14.50 -9.31 -9.68
CA SER A 92 13.95 -10.60 -10.11
C SER A 92 14.07 -10.84 -11.62
N LEU A 93 14.05 -9.77 -12.41
CA LEU A 93 14.23 -9.83 -13.87
C LEU A 93 15.70 -9.82 -14.30
N GLY A 94 16.65 -9.65 -13.37
CA GLY A 94 18.07 -9.54 -13.66
C GLY A 94 18.44 -8.27 -14.45
N VAL A 95 17.59 -7.23 -14.36
CA VAL A 95 17.78 -5.94 -15.05
C VAL A 95 18.35 -4.93 -14.05
N SER A 96 19.33 -4.12 -14.49
CA SER A 96 19.84 -3.02 -13.69
C SER A 96 18.76 -1.96 -13.45
N ASN A 97 18.75 -1.39 -12.25
CA ASN A 97 17.82 -0.32 -11.92
C ASN A 97 18.03 0.89 -12.85
N PRO A 98 16.95 1.50 -13.37
CA PRO A 98 17.05 2.79 -14.03
C PRO A 98 17.67 3.83 -13.10
N ALA A 99 18.42 4.80 -13.67
CA ALA A 99 19.15 5.79 -12.87
C ALA A 99 18.28 6.56 -11.87
N TRP A 100 17.05 6.92 -12.27
CA TRP A 100 16.08 7.58 -11.38
C TRP A 100 15.65 6.69 -10.19
N LEU A 101 15.44 5.40 -10.44
CA LEU A 101 15.07 4.45 -9.39
C LEU A 101 16.25 4.22 -8.43
N GLN A 102 17.46 4.09 -8.96
CA GLN A 102 18.65 3.95 -8.13
C GLN A 102 18.86 5.16 -7.22
N SER A 103 18.69 6.39 -7.73
CA SER A 103 18.77 7.61 -6.91
C SER A 103 17.75 7.65 -5.77
N VAL A 104 16.52 7.16 -6.02
CA VAL A 104 15.49 7.07 -4.97
C VAL A 104 15.84 6.00 -3.94
N ILE A 105 16.34 4.85 -4.38
CA ILE A 105 16.80 3.77 -3.50
C ILE A 105 17.93 4.27 -2.59
N ASP A 106 18.93 4.95 -3.16
CA ASP A 106 20.07 5.47 -2.42
C ASP A 106 19.65 6.54 -1.40
N PHE A 107 18.71 7.41 -1.79
CA PHE A 107 18.09 8.37 -0.88
C PHE A 107 17.34 7.68 0.27
N TYR A 108 16.57 6.63 -0.02
CA TYR A 108 15.86 5.89 1.02
C TYR A 108 16.83 5.14 1.93
N ALA A 109 17.88 4.52 1.38
CA ALA A 109 18.89 3.79 2.14
C ALA A 109 19.68 4.70 3.07
N SER A 110 19.88 5.97 2.69
CA SER A 110 20.58 6.96 3.53
C SER A 110 19.70 7.64 4.58
N THR A 111 18.39 7.77 4.30
CA THR A 111 17.48 8.57 5.10
C THR A 111 16.59 7.72 6.01
N LEU A 112 16.18 6.53 5.55
CA LEU A 112 15.24 5.69 6.28
C LEU A 112 15.98 4.64 7.10
N PRO A 113 15.85 4.66 8.43
CA PRO A 113 16.36 3.58 9.26
C PRO A 113 15.63 2.27 8.94
N LEU A 114 16.33 1.15 9.08
CA LEU A 114 15.82 -0.20 8.79
C LEU A 114 15.47 -0.47 7.30
N TYR A 115 15.86 0.45 6.37
CA TYR A 115 15.59 0.26 4.95
C TYR A 115 16.27 -1.00 4.40
N ASN A 116 17.52 -1.26 4.82
CA ASN A 116 18.29 -2.44 4.40
C ASN A 116 17.71 -3.76 4.92
N ASP A 117 16.94 -3.71 5.99
CA ASP A 117 16.24 -4.86 6.58
C ASP A 117 14.82 -5.05 5.97
N GLY A 118 14.45 -4.27 4.95
CA GLY A 118 13.14 -4.31 4.32
C GLY A 118 12.03 -3.64 5.14
N LEU A 119 12.37 -2.94 6.21
CA LEU A 119 11.42 -2.28 7.12
C LEU A 119 11.46 -0.75 6.99
N GLY A 120 11.98 -0.21 5.88
CA GLY A 120 12.09 1.22 5.65
C GLY A 120 10.76 1.98 5.69
N TRP A 121 9.66 1.32 5.37
CA TRP A 121 8.31 1.87 5.45
C TRP A 121 7.78 2.06 6.88
N LEU A 122 8.32 1.31 7.86
CA LEU A 122 7.77 1.26 9.22
C LEU A 122 7.86 2.62 9.93
N VAL A 123 9.04 3.23 9.92
CA VAL A 123 9.28 4.50 10.63
C VAL A 123 8.46 5.64 10.03
N PRO A 124 8.46 5.89 8.71
CA PRO A 124 7.59 6.90 8.11
C PRO A 124 6.10 6.65 8.37
N ALA A 125 5.64 5.40 8.32
CA ALA A 125 4.27 5.06 8.62
C ALA A 125 3.88 5.41 10.07
N VAL A 126 4.69 5.02 11.04
CA VAL A 126 4.45 5.32 12.47
C VAL A 126 4.46 6.83 12.72
N ILE A 127 5.43 7.56 12.17
CA ILE A 127 5.52 9.02 12.29
C ILE A 127 4.26 9.67 11.69
N THR A 128 3.85 9.24 10.51
CA THR A 128 2.65 9.78 9.83
C THR A 128 1.40 9.50 10.63
N ILE A 129 1.23 8.30 11.18
CA ILE A 129 0.11 7.95 12.06
C ILE A 129 0.11 8.85 13.30
N ALA A 130 1.26 9.06 13.94
CA ALA A 130 1.37 9.90 15.13
C ALA A 130 0.99 11.36 14.84
N ILE A 131 1.58 11.96 13.80
CA ILE A 131 1.31 13.35 13.39
C ILE A 131 -0.16 13.53 12.99
N ALA A 132 -0.67 12.66 12.13
CA ALA A 132 -2.06 12.73 11.68
C ALA A 132 -3.05 12.57 12.84
N SER A 133 -2.72 11.72 13.83
CA SER A 133 -3.53 11.54 15.04
C SER A 133 -3.59 12.81 15.90
N VAL A 134 -2.47 13.50 16.05
CA VAL A 134 -2.42 14.78 16.77
C VAL A 134 -3.24 15.84 16.05
N ILE A 135 -3.10 15.95 14.73
CA ILE A 135 -3.87 16.90 13.91
C ILE A 135 -5.38 16.60 13.99
N ALA A 136 -5.77 15.34 13.90
CA ALA A 136 -7.17 14.93 14.01
C ALA A 136 -7.79 15.30 15.36
N ARG A 137 -7.04 15.14 16.45
CA ARG A 137 -7.48 15.56 17.79
C ARG A 137 -7.61 17.08 17.93
N SER A 138 -6.63 17.84 17.41
CA SER A 138 -6.63 19.30 17.46
C SER A 138 -7.80 19.91 16.70
N ARG A 139 -8.12 19.42 15.52
CA ARG A 139 -9.28 19.86 14.74
C ARG A 139 -10.60 19.66 15.48
N LYS A 140 -10.73 18.57 16.21
CA LYS A 140 -11.95 18.28 16.95
C LYS A 140 -12.14 19.19 18.17
N SER A 141 -11.06 19.59 18.84
CA SER A 141 -11.12 20.53 19.96
C SER A 141 -11.56 21.92 19.52
N LEU A 142 -11.10 22.37 18.35
CA LEU A 142 -11.49 23.67 17.79
C LEU A 142 -12.98 23.71 17.42
N ASN A 143 -13.52 22.68 16.79
CA ASN A 143 -14.94 22.62 16.42
C ASN A 143 -15.87 22.61 17.65
N VAL A 144 -15.45 22.02 18.76
CA VAL A 144 -16.24 22.05 20.01
C VAL A 144 -16.25 23.43 20.66
N GLN A 145 -15.15 24.18 20.55
CA GLN A 145 -15.08 25.55 21.06
C GLN A 145 -15.94 26.52 20.23
N THR A 146 -15.93 26.38 18.90
CA THR A 146 -16.74 27.22 18.01
C THR A 146 -18.24 27.01 18.27
N ALA A 147 -18.68 25.78 18.42
CA ALA A 147 -20.07 25.45 18.72
C ALA A 147 -20.54 25.93 20.12
N ARG A 148 -19.59 26.16 21.07
CA ARG A 148 -19.90 26.74 22.39
C ARG A 148 -20.06 28.27 22.38
N HIS A 149 -19.46 28.95 21.38
CA HIS A 149 -19.57 30.38 21.24
C HIS A 149 -20.83 30.84 20.48
N GLU A 150 -21.46 29.91 19.74
CA GLU A 150 -22.68 30.18 18.95
C GLU A 150 -23.97 29.76 19.70
N ALA A 151 -23.88 29.14 20.87
CA ALA A 151 -25.00 28.75 21.73
C ALA A 151 -25.14 29.67 22.95
#